data_dabbcabe9ec186b67b6d6cb7d7158c30
#
_entry.id   dabbcabe9ec186b67b6d6cb7d7158c30
#
_cell.length_a   1.000
_cell.length_b   1.000
_cell.length_c   1.000
_cell.angle_alpha   90.00
_cell.angle_beta   90.00
_cell.angle_gamma   90.00
#
_symmetry.space_group_name_H-M   'P 1'
#
loop_
_entity.id
_entity.type
_entity.pdbx_description
1 polymer ?
#
loop_
_entity_poly.entity_id
_entity_poly.type
_entity_poly.pdbx_seq_one_letter_code
_entity_poly.pdbx_strand_id
1 'polypeptide(L)'
;YLKNHAGVAIKVDTDIRSIDFNKYKEEVGEVDLVIGGPPCQGFSNANRQKTKFISMNNALVKRYADAVLALKPKAFVMENVAMLKSDVHKFFDSRMDHEYVEDIGIKMKSESYVIMNHNPDGIEMVNLLSSEEKIKKYSLGDITFNLIKLINRYKDKKAKLSNYFDKYSKIIVNNLENYKSQICDDAVGHIVSDYVSNLIKVYKDKALSNTDIDIIDKFIEFIRATSLMAELYDNKIIFELSYEVSGKITALINTYSVFEYLSKRFKGEYIIDNKILNAADFGAPQERHRFIMIGIRRDYRPNCQITFPDALIGKRHTVRDAIADLEDFAPSKSVDAEPLERRNFSKNEFTRNLQDNLHKIYNHVN
;
A
#
# COMPACT_ATOMS: atom_id res chain seq x y z
N TYR A 1 -0.86 2.35 -22.76
CA TYR A 1 -0.26 1.11 -23.28
C TYR A 1 -0.77 0.81 -24.69
N LEU A 2 -2.07 0.57 -24.90
CA LEU A 2 -2.69 0.21 -26.19
C LEU A 2 -2.31 1.16 -27.33
N LYS A 3 -2.32 2.49 -27.07
CA LYS A 3 -1.97 3.51 -28.05
C LYS A 3 -0.54 3.37 -28.58
N ASN A 4 0.38 2.91 -27.75
CA ASN A 4 1.78 2.76 -28.09
C ASN A 4 2.14 1.40 -28.69
N HIS A 5 1.18 0.48 -28.76
CA HIS A 5 1.36 -0.90 -29.24
C HIS A 5 0.31 -1.25 -30.33
N ALA A 6 0.05 -0.31 -31.22
CA ALA A 6 -0.85 -0.52 -32.34
C ALA A 6 -0.33 -1.66 -33.23
N GLY A 7 -1.20 -2.60 -33.60
CA GLY A 7 -0.86 -3.76 -34.44
C GLY A 7 -0.42 -5.01 -33.66
N VAL A 8 -0.36 -4.97 -32.34
CA VAL A 8 -0.14 -6.16 -31.50
C VAL A 8 -1.48 -6.65 -30.96
N ALA A 9 -1.70 -7.97 -30.97
CA ALA A 9 -2.88 -8.55 -30.32
C ALA A 9 -2.76 -8.37 -28.80
N ILE A 10 -3.64 -7.56 -28.21
CA ILE A 10 -3.61 -7.23 -26.79
C ILE A 10 -4.94 -7.62 -26.15
N LYS A 11 -4.87 -8.51 -25.15
CA LYS A 11 -5.96 -8.74 -24.21
C LYS A 11 -5.65 -7.91 -22.95
N VAL A 12 -6.60 -7.11 -22.51
CA VAL A 12 -6.45 -6.25 -21.33
C VAL A 12 -7.42 -6.69 -20.25
N ASP A 13 -6.88 -7.14 -19.13
CA ASP A 13 -7.60 -7.36 -17.87
C ASP A 13 -7.18 -6.29 -16.85
N THR A 14 -8.15 -5.78 -16.12
CA THR A 14 -7.93 -4.62 -15.24
C THR A 14 -7.49 -4.99 -13.83
N ASP A 15 -7.76 -6.21 -13.36
CA ASP A 15 -7.44 -6.66 -12.02
C ASP A 15 -6.92 -8.10 -12.00
N ILE A 16 -5.63 -8.26 -11.73
CA ILE A 16 -4.97 -9.56 -11.65
C ILE A 16 -5.59 -10.49 -10.58
N ARG A 17 -6.29 -9.94 -9.58
CA ARG A 17 -6.91 -10.73 -8.51
C ARG A 17 -8.10 -11.55 -9.01
N SER A 18 -8.78 -11.08 -10.05
CA SER A 18 -9.93 -11.74 -10.66
C SER A 18 -9.57 -12.76 -11.75
N ILE A 19 -8.29 -12.84 -12.15
CA ILE A 19 -7.87 -13.71 -13.25
C ILE A 19 -7.73 -15.16 -12.75
N ASP A 20 -8.41 -16.08 -13.43
CA ASP A 20 -8.10 -17.52 -13.36
C ASP A 20 -6.96 -17.83 -14.33
N PHE A 21 -5.75 -18.01 -13.78
CA PHE A 21 -4.56 -18.23 -14.58
C PHE A 21 -4.54 -19.59 -15.31
N ASN A 22 -5.23 -20.60 -14.80
CA ASN A 22 -5.31 -21.90 -15.47
C ASN A 22 -6.16 -21.77 -16.73
N LYS A 23 -7.35 -21.17 -16.60
CA LYS A 23 -8.20 -20.87 -17.75
C LYS A 23 -7.51 -19.94 -18.75
N TYR A 24 -6.80 -18.92 -18.25
CA TYR A 24 -6.04 -18.01 -19.10
C TYR A 24 -4.95 -18.73 -19.89
N LYS A 25 -4.27 -19.70 -19.28
CA LYS A 25 -3.26 -20.56 -19.95
C LYS A 25 -3.86 -21.42 -21.05
N GLU A 26 -5.05 -21.98 -20.84
CA GLU A 26 -5.77 -22.74 -21.88
C GLU A 26 -6.08 -21.88 -23.10
N GLU A 27 -6.42 -20.61 -22.89
CA GLU A 27 -6.71 -19.64 -23.96
C GLU A 27 -5.47 -19.19 -24.73
N VAL A 28 -4.36 -18.90 -24.02
CA VAL A 28 -3.16 -18.28 -24.65
C VAL A 28 -2.11 -19.29 -25.07
N GLY A 29 -2.19 -20.52 -24.55
CA GLY A 29 -1.23 -21.60 -24.83
C GLY A 29 0.11 -21.38 -24.13
N GLU A 30 1.23 -21.64 -24.84
CA GLU A 30 2.57 -21.51 -24.30
C GLU A 30 2.97 -20.04 -24.11
N VAL A 31 3.49 -19.71 -22.92
CA VAL A 31 3.94 -18.37 -22.56
C VAL A 31 5.46 -18.31 -22.54
N ASP A 32 6.06 -17.45 -23.33
CA ASP A 32 7.51 -17.28 -23.36
C ASP A 32 8.02 -16.49 -22.16
N LEU A 33 7.36 -15.37 -21.84
CA LEU A 33 7.84 -14.42 -20.85
C LEU A 33 6.71 -13.78 -20.04
N VAL A 34 6.88 -13.74 -18.72
CA VAL A 34 6.06 -12.93 -17.82
C VAL A 34 6.90 -11.81 -17.25
N ILE A 35 6.49 -10.57 -17.47
CA ILE A 35 7.12 -9.39 -16.87
C ILE A 35 6.12 -8.73 -15.93
N GLY A 36 6.57 -8.34 -14.72
CA GLY A 36 5.70 -7.64 -13.79
C GLY A 36 6.44 -6.84 -12.73
N GLY A 37 5.80 -5.75 -12.29
CA GLY A 37 6.21 -4.95 -11.15
C GLY A 37 5.06 -4.89 -10.13
N PRO A 38 4.75 -5.99 -9.43
CA PRO A 38 3.64 -5.98 -8.48
C PRO A 38 3.88 -4.93 -7.40
N PRO A 39 2.94 -4.01 -7.15
CA PRO A 39 3.16 -2.92 -6.21
C PRO A 39 3.35 -3.44 -4.79
N CYS A 40 4.35 -2.88 -4.11
CA CYS A 40 4.70 -3.15 -2.72
C CYS A 40 4.48 -1.87 -1.88
N GLN A 41 3.27 -1.28 -1.99
CA GLN A 41 2.99 0.06 -1.45
C GLN A 41 2.87 0.12 0.09
N GLY A 42 2.67 -0.98 0.77
CA GLY A 42 2.61 -1.02 2.23
C GLY A 42 3.92 -0.61 2.92
N PHE A 43 5.01 -0.63 2.20
CA PHE A 43 6.37 -0.44 2.69
C PHE A 43 7.09 0.79 2.10
N SER A 44 6.43 1.55 1.23
CA SER A 44 7.01 2.76 0.67
C SER A 44 7.02 3.89 1.69
N ASN A 45 8.20 4.49 1.94
CA ASN A 45 8.32 5.72 2.72
C ASN A 45 7.53 6.90 2.10
N ALA A 46 7.14 6.80 0.83
CA ALA A 46 6.30 7.77 0.14
C ALA A 46 4.83 7.71 0.58
N ASN A 47 4.37 6.58 1.12
CA ASN A 47 3.00 6.46 1.60
C ASN A 47 2.87 6.98 3.05
N ARG A 48 2.92 8.30 3.20
CA ARG A 48 2.70 8.99 4.49
C ARG A 48 1.26 8.85 5.02
N GLN A 49 0.35 8.34 4.20
CA GLN A 49 -1.04 8.03 4.56
C GLN A 49 -1.19 6.53 4.82
N LYS A 50 -0.51 6.01 5.84
CA LYS A 50 -0.76 4.63 6.32
C LYS A 50 -2.17 4.54 6.90
N THR A 51 -3.17 4.40 6.05
CA THR A 51 -4.56 4.18 6.46
C THR A 51 -4.85 2.71 6.72
N LYS A 52 -3.99 1.80 6.21
CA LYS A 52 -4.15 0.35 6.39
C LYS A 52 -2.85 -0.27 6.90
N PHE A 53 -2.98 -1.14 7.88
CA PHE A 53 -1.88 -1.86 8.53
C PHE A 53 -1.37 -3.00 7.64
N ILE A 54 -2.30 -3.78 7.08
CA ILE A 54 -2.02 -4.84 6.11
C ILE A 54 -2.25 -4.24 4.73
N SER A 55 -1.17 -4.02 4.02
CA SER A 55 -1.31 -3.55 2.65
C SER A 55 -1.90 -4.66 1.77
N MET A 56 -3.06 -4.40 1.16
CA MET A 56 -3.61 -5.26 0.09
C MET A 56 -2.62 -5.49 -1.07
N ASN A 57 -1.59 -4.66 -1.17
CA ASN A 57 -0.57 -4.76 -2.21
C ASN A 57 0.39 -5.94 -1.99
N ASN A 58 0.50 -6.46 -0.75
CA ASN A 58 1.23 -7.71 -0.51
C ASN A 58 0.57 -8.91 -1.19
N ALA A 59 -0.76 -8.90 -1.30
CA ALA A 59 -1.49 -9.92 -2.06
C ALA A 59 -1.12 -9.90 -3.55
N LEU A 60 -0.78 -8.74 -4.13
CA LEU A 60 -0.41 -8.63 -5.54
C LEU A 60 0.95 -9.26 -5.83
N VAL A 61 1.89 -9.24 -4.88
CA VAL A 61 3.16 -9.98 -5.01
C VAL A 61 2.92 -11.48 -5.04
N LYS A 62 2.02 -11.99 -4.18
CA LYS A 62 1.63 -13.42 -4.19
C LYS A 62 0.93 -13.77 -5.49
N ARG A 63 -0.01 -12.93 -5.96
CA ARG A 63 -0.71 -13.14 -7.24
C ARG A 63 0.22 -13.14 -8.45
N TYR A 64 1.28 -12.32 -8.44
CA TYR A 64 2.33 -12.40 -9.45
C TYR A 64 3.02 -13.76 -9.44
N ALA A 65 3.38 -14.28 -8.26
CA ALA A 65 3.97 -15.61 -8.14
C ALA A 65 3.01 -16.72 -8.61
N ASP A 66 1.70 -16.60 -8.27
CA ASP A 66 0.67 -17.51 -8.77
C ASP A 66 0.60 -17.52 -10.30
N ALA A 67 0.64 -16.31 -10.92
CA ALA A 67 0.63 -16.18 -12.37
C ALA A 67 1.82 -16.89 -13.01
N VAL A 68 3.04 -16.66 -12.50
CA VAL A 68 4.26 -17.31 -13.01
C VAL A 68 4.16 -18.83 -12.92
N LEU A 69 3.72 -19.36 -11.77
CA LEU A 69 3.67 -20.82 -11.56
C LEU A 69 2.54 -21.49 -12.36
N ALA A 70 1.40 -20.83 -12.54
CA ALA A 70 0.29 -21.36 -13.33
C ALA A 70 0.58 -21.30 -14.83
N LEU A 71 1.07 -20.15 -15.33
CA LEU A 71 1.36 -19.95 -16.75
C LEU A 71 2.61 -20.71 -17.20
N LYS A 72 3.55 -20.99 -16.28
CA LYS A 72 4.81 -21.68 -16.54
C LYS A 72 5.61 -21.09 -17.73
N PRO A 73 5.87 -19.74 -17.74
CA PRO A 73 6.63 -19.15 -18.83
C PRO A 73 8.04 -19.73 -18.94
N LYS A 74 8.67 -19.63 -20.11
CA LYS A 74 10.09 -20.00 -20.29
C LYS A 74 11.00 -19.15 -19.40
N ALA A 75 10.63 -17.86 -19.23
CA ALA A 75 11.31 -16.95 -18.31
C ALA A 75 10.33 -15.97 -17.65
N PHE A 76 10.74 -15.39 -16.52
CA PHE A 76 10.05 -14.25 -15.94
C PHE A 76 11.01 -13.16 -15.47
N VAL A 77 10.53 -11.92 -15.43
CA VAL A 77 11.22 -10.78 -14.86
C VAL A 77 10.30 -10.07 -13.89
N MET A 78 10.73 -9.94 -12.65
CA MET A 78 10.01 -9.21 -11.60
C MET A 78 10.81 -7.97 -11.20
N GLU A 79 10.18 -6.80 -11.26
CA GLU A 79 10.73 -5.54 -10.73
C GLU A 79 10.03 -5.21 -9.40
N ASN A 80 10.80 -4.66 -8.45
CA ASN A 80 10.25 -4.12 -7.22
C ASN A 80 11.19 -3.07 -6.60
N VAL A 81 10.78 -2.52 -5.45
CA VAL A 81 11.63 -1.60 -4.69
C VAL A 81 12.88 -2.32 -4.16
N ALA A 82 14.00 -1.60 -4.08
CA ALA A 82 15.28 -2.17 -3.62
C ALA A 82 15.18 -2.83 -2.23
N MET A 83 14.31 -2.32 -1.36
CA MET A 83 14.10 -2.81 -0.02
C MET A 83 13.36 -4.16 0.07
N LEU A 84 12.91 -4.76 -1.05
CA LEU A 84 12.20 -6.05 -1.04
C LEU A 84 12.99 -7.17 -0.32
N LYS A 85 14.32 -7.09 -0.34
CA LYS A 85 15.22 -8.03 0.35
C LYS A 85 15.38 -7.74 1.85
N SER A 86 14.90 -6.61 2.34
CA SER A 86 15.07 -6.24 3.75
C SER A 86 13.99 -6.87 4.63
N ASP A 87 14.31 -7.05 5.91
CA ASP A 87 13.38 -7.55 6.93
C ASP A 87 12.17 -6.63 7.18
N VAL A 88 12.18 -5.43 6.59
CA VAL A 88 11.03 -4.50 6.63
C VAL A 88 9.89 -5.00 5.75
N HIS A 89 10.22 -5.71 4.64
CA HIS A 89 9.24 -6.28 3.72
C HIS A 89 8.90 -7.71 4.11
N LYS A 90 7.72 -7.86 4.71
CA LYS A 90 7.26 -9.14 5.25
C LYS A 90 5.79 -9.38 4.94
N PHE A 91 5.45 -10.63 4.82
CA PHE A 91 4.08 -11.09 4.84
C PHE A 91 3.66 -11.42 6.27
N PHE A 92 2.38 -11.22 6.54
CA PHE A 92 1.74 -11.70 7.75
C PHE A 92 1.24 -13.12 7.52
N ASP A 93 1.42 -13.97 8.52
CA ASP A 93 0.90 -15.34 8.50
C ASP A 93 -0.61 -15.34 8.48
N SER A 94 -1.20 -16.02 7.50
CA SER A 94 -2.64 -16.10 7.32
C SER A 94 -3.11 -17.55 7.25
N ARG A 95 -4.35 -17.79 7.68
CA ARG A 95 -4.96 -19.12 7.58
C ARG A 95 -5.00 -19.68 6.15
N MET A 96 -4.87 -18.82 5.16
CA MET A 96 -4.87 -19.22 3.74
C MET A 96 -3.51 -19.77 3.28
N ASP A 97 -2.42 -19.32 3.89
CA ASP A 97 -1.06 -19.64 3.45
C ASP A 97 -0.28 -20.47 4.47
N HIS A 98 -0.73 -20.54 5.70
CA HIS A 98 0.02 -21.09 6.85
C HIS A 98 0.64 -22.45 6.55
N GLU A 99 -0.18 -23.43 6.19
CA GLU A 99 0.28 -24.80 5.88
C GLU A 99 1.31 -24.78 4.73
N TYR A 100 1.03 -24.03 3.67
CA TYR A 100 1.94 -23.93 2.53
C TYR A 100 3.28 -23.31 2.93
N VAL A 101 3.28 -22.26 3.75
CA VAL A 101 4.49 -21.57 4.22
C VAL A 101 5.35 -22.47 5.11
N GLU A 102 4.70 -23.30 5.94
CA GLU A 102 5.37 -24.33 6.74
C GLU A 102 5.96 -25.44 5.87
N ASP A 103 5.19 -25.97 4.92
CA ASP A 103 5.60 -27.05 4.02
C ASP A 103 6.85 -26.68 3.20
N ILE A 104 6.93 -25.44 2.72
CA ILE A 104 8.12 -24.96 2.00
C ILE A 104 9.25 -24.55 2.96
N GLY A 105 9.06 -24.73 4.26
CA GLY A 105 10.06 -24.54 5.30
C GLY A 105 10.51 -23.07 5.48
N ILE A 106 9.61 -22.08 5.32
CA ILE A 106 9.91 -20.68 5.59
C ILE A 106 9.94 -20.45 7.11
N LYS A 107 11.00 -19.79 7.58
CA LYS A 107 11.13 -19.43 8.99
C LYS A 107 10.26 -18.24 9.32
N MET A 108 9.26 -18.46 10.17
CA MET A 108 8.42 -17.39 10.70
C MET A 108 9.08 -16.71 11.90
N LYS A 109 8.77 -15.42 12.07
CA LYS A 109 9.18 -14.60 13.21
C LYS A 109 7.95 -14.01 13.88
N SER A 110 7.80 -14.26 15.18
CA SER A 110 6.71 -13.66 15.97
C SER A 110 7.03 -12.23 16.32
N GLU A 111 6.09 -11.33 16.07
CA GLU A 111 6.19 -9.90 16.34
C GLU A 111 4.97 -9.40 17.09
N SER A 112 5.19 -8.50 18.05
CA SER A 112 4.12 -7.88 18.83
C SER A 112 3.74 -6.52 18.26
N TYR A 113 2.47 -6.34 18.01
CA TYR A 113 1.89 -5.09 17.47
C TYR A 113 0.94 -4.47 18.48
N VAL A 114 1.11 -3.18 18.75
CA VAL A 114 0.25 -2.44 19.67
C VAL A 114 -1.10 -2.18 18.99
N ILE A 115 -2.17 -2.67 19.60
CA ILE A 115 -3.55 -2.44 19.17
C ILE A 115 -4.14 -1.22 19.88
N MET A 116 -3.97 -1.14 21.22
CA MET A 116 -4.35 0.00 22.04
C MET A 116 -3.29 0.24 23.12
N ASN A 117 -3.04 1.51 23.45
CA ASN A 117 -2.05 1.87 24.48
C ASN A 117 -2.64 1.92 25.89
N HIS A 118 -3.89 2.40 26.02
CA HIS A 118 -4.53 2.57 27.33
C HIS A 118 -5.98 2.16 27.28
N ASN A 119 -6.33 1.13 28.03
CA ASN A 119 -7.71 0.74 28.25
C ASN A 119 -7.91 0.24 29.69
N PRO A 120 -8.72 0.93 30.50
CA PRO A 120 -9.02 0.50 31.86
C PRO A 120 -9.85 -0.80 31.91
N ASP A 121 -10.64 -1.09 30.88
CA ASP A 121 -11.54 -2.27 30.81
C ASP A 121 -10.94 -3.37 29.93
N GLY A 122 -9.65 -3.65 30.08
CA GLY A 122 -8.85 -4.48 29.21
C GLY A 122 -9.43 -5.84 28.82
N ILE A 123 -10.01 -6.57 29.77
CA ILE A 123 -10.58 -7.91 29.49
C ILE A 123 -11.80 -7.80 28.57
N GLU A 124 -12.72 -6.88 28.86
CA GLU A 124 -13.92 -6.67 28.05
C GLU A 124 -13.56 -6.17 26.64
N MET A 125 -12.53 -5.30 26.56
CA MET A 125 -12.01 -4.84 25.28
C MET A 125 -11.36 -5.97 24.49
N VAL A 126 -10.56 -6.84 25.10
CA VAL A 126 -10.00 -8.02 24.44
C VAL A 126 -11.10 -8.94 23.93
N ASN A 127 -12.16 -9.16 24.73
CA ASN A 127 -13.33 -9.95 24.31
C ASN A 127 -14.03 -9.34 23.08
N LEU A 128 -14.16 -8.02 23.05
CA LEU A 128 -14.71 -7.32 21.88
C LEU A 128 -13.80 -7.49 20.67
N LEU A 129 -12.50 -7.20 20.81
CA LEU A 129 -11.49 -7.26 19.73
C LEU A 129 -11.26 -8.69 19.23
N SER A 130 -11.60 -9.71 20.02
CA SER A 130 -11.54 -11.13 19.64
C SER A 130 -12.77 -11.58 18.83
N SER A 131 -13.76 -10.73 18.60
CA SER A 131 -14.99 -11.06 17.88
C SER A 131 -15.13 -10.26 16.59
N GLU A 132 -14.97 -10.94 15.44
CA GLU A 132 -15.16 -10.33 14.11
C GLU A 132 -16.56 -9.69 13.96
N GLU A 133 -17.61 -10.34 14.49
CA GLU A 133 -18.98 -9.84 14.42
C GLU A 133 -19.15 -8.52 15.20
N LYS A 134 -18.61 -8.48 16.44
CA LYS A 134 -18.67 -7.28 17.27
C LYS A 134 -17.90 -6.12 16.64
N ILE A 135 -16.69 -6.36 16.11
CA ILE A 135 -15.87 -5.33 15.46
C ILE A 135 -16.60 -4.69 14.29
N LYS A 136 -17.33 -5.46 13.48
CA LYS A 136 -18.12 -4.91 12.35
C LYS A 136 -19.17 -3.89 12.79
N LYS A 137 -19.76 -4.06 13.98
CA LYS A 137 -20.74 -3.11 14.55
C LYS A 137 -20.09 -1.79 14.98
N TYR A 138 -18.79 -1.79 15.27
CA TYR A 138 -18.04 -0.60 15.66
C TYR A 138 -17.27 0.06 14.51
N SER A 139 -17.57 -0.30 13.25
CA SER A 139 -16.97 0.33 12.08
C SER A 139 -17.53 1.73 11.88
N LEU A 140 -16.65 2.73 11.95
CA LEU A 140 -16.95 4.11 11.57
C LEU A 140 -16.40 4.36 10.17
N GLY A 141 -17.25 4.88 9.27
CA GLY A 141 -16.82 5.15 7.88
C GLY A 141 -15.60 6.08 7.79
N ASP A 142 -14.69 5.76 6.88
CA ASP A 142 -13.40 6.46 6.70
C ASP A 142 -13.53 7.98 6.58
N ILE A 143 -14.58 8.47 5.91
CA ILE A 143 -14.82 9.91 5.74
C ILE A 143 -15.04 10.56 7.09
N THR A 144 -15.96 10.02 7.91
CA THR A 144 -16.29 10.56 9.23
C THR A 144 -15.08 10.48 10.17
N PHE A 145 -14.38 9.37 10.19
CA PHE A 145 -13.18 9.20 10.99
C PHE A 145 -12.08 10.21 10.63
N ASN A 146 -11.83 10.41 9.33
CA ASN A 146 -10.84 11.39 8.87
C ASN A 146 -11.24 12.82 9.20
N LEU A 147 -12.53 13.15 9.14
CA LEU A 147 -13.03 14.45 9.56
C LEU A 147 -12.80 14.67 11.06
N ILE A 148 -13.15 13.69 11.92
CA ILE A 148 -12.93 13.80 13.37
C ILE A 148 -11.44 14.01 13.68
N LYS A 149 -10.54 13.28 13.02
CA LYS A 149 -9.09 13.45 13.21
C LYS A 149 -8.56 14.86 12.89
N LEU A 150 -9.24 15.62 12.03
CA LEU A 150 -8.83 16.97 11.71
C LEU A 150 -8.91 17.92 12.89
N ILE A 151 -9.75 17.64 13.90
CA ILE A 151 -9.87 18.47 15.10
C ILE A 151 -8.50 18.62 15.80
N ASN A 152 -7.72 17.52 15.87
CA ASN A 152 -6.38 17.55 16.47
C ASN A 152 -5.38 18.41 15.71
N ARG A 153 -5.61 18.65 14.41
CA ARG A 153 -4.79 19.56 13.60
C ARG A 153 -5.15 21.04 13.83
N TYR A 154 -6.39 21.29 14.24
CA TYR A 154 -6.94 22.64 14.33
C TYR A 154 -7.16 23.14 15.75
N LYS A 155 -7.07 22.28 16.78
CA LYS A 155 -7.37 22.58 18.18
C LYS A 155 -6.68 23.86 18.71
N ASP A 156 -5.44 24.13 18.28
CA ASP A 156 -4.65 25.29 18.69
C ASP A 156 -4.79 26.50 17.73
N LYS A 157 -5.69 26.43 16.75
CA LYS A 157 -5.84 27.43 15.67
C LYS A 157 -7.27 27.93 15.59
N LYS A 158 -7.68 28.85 16.49
CA LYS A 158 -9.07 29.31 16.66
C LYS A 158 -9.84 29.55 15.35
N ALA A 159 -9.30 30.34 14.42
CA ALA A 159 -9.99 30.66 13.16
C ALA A 159 -10.19 29.39 12.27
N LYS A 160 -9.19 28.49 12.23
CA LYS A 160 -9.32 27.25 11.46
C LYS A 160 -10.28 26.27 12.12
N LEU A 161 -10.31 26.21 13.45
CA LEU A 161 -11.23 25.38 14.22
C LEU A 161 -12.69 25.86 14.05
N SER A 162 -12.95 27.18 14.08
CA SER A 162 -14.27 27.73 13.80
C SER A 162 -14.76 27.35 12.40
N ASN A 163 -13.96 27.61 11.38
CA ASN A 163 -14.28 27.23 10.00
C ASN A 163 -14.50 25.73 9.82
N TYR A 164 -13.74 24.92 10.54
CA TYR A 164 -13.89 23.46 10.54
C TYR A 164 -15.24 23.04 11.14
N PHE A 165 -15.63 23.60 12.28
CA PHE A 165 -16.92 23.32 12.88
C PHE A 165 -18.07 23.76 11.97
N ASP A 166 -18.00 24.95 11.39
CA ASP A 166 -19.05 25.46 10.50
C ASP A 166 -19.26 24.57 9.28
N LYS A 167 -18.16 24.04 8.75
CA LYS A 167 -18.20 23.21 7.54
C LYS A 167 -18.64 21.78 7.80
N TYR A 168 -18.22 21.17 8.91
CA TYR A 168 -18.32 19.73 9.07
C TYR A 168 -19.22 19.26 10.22
N SER A 169 -19.62 20.12 11.18
CA SER A 169 -20.39 19.69 12.35
C SER A 169 -21.66 18.94 12.00
N LYS A 170 -22.45 19.45 11.05
CA LYS A 170 -23.73 18.85 10.69
C LYS A 170 -23.57 17.41 10.17
N ILE A 171 -22.60 17.19 9.27
CA ILE A 171 -22.37 15.85 8.71
C ILE A 171 -21.79 14.89 9.75
N ILE A 172 -20.89 15.38 10.62
CA ILE A 172 -20.29 14.57 11.67
C ILE A 172 -21.36 14.17 12.70
N VAL A 173 -22.19 15.10 13.15
CA VAL A 173 -23.27 14.82 14.11
C VAL A 173 -24.22 13.76 13.57
N ASN A 174 -24.72 13.92 12.34
CA ASN A 174 -25.63 12.94 11.74
C ASN A 174 -24.99 11.54 11.66
N ASN A 175 -23.72 11.46 11.26
CA ASN A 175 -23.03 10.17 11.17
C ASN A 175 -22.77 9.56 12.56
N LEU A 176 -22.47 10.37 13.57
CA LEU A 176 -22.27 9.91 14.94
C LEU A 176 -23.60 9.46 15.59
N GLU A 177 -24.71 10.13 15.31
CA GLU A 177 -26.04 9.69 15.79
C GLU A 177 -26.42 8.34 15.18
N ASN A 178 -26.18 8.14 13.89
CA ASN A 178 -26.37 6.84 13.23
C ASN A 178 -25.42 5.76 13.79
N TYR A 179 -24.16 6.11 14.01
CA TYR A 179 -23.18 5.20 14.60
C TYR A 179 -23.59 4.79 16.01
N LYS A 180 -24.05 5.74 16.83
CA LYS A 180 -24.51 5.48 18.19
C LYS A 180 -25.66 4.47 18.25
N SER A 181 -26.58 4.49 17.28
CA SER A 181 -27.72 3.55 17.24
C SER A 181 -27.32 2.10 16.95
N GLN A 182 -26.07 1.85 16.50
CA GLN A 182 -25.56 0.51 16.18
C GLN A 182 -24.67 -0.07 17.28
N ILE A 183 -24.31 0.73 18.31
CA ILE A 183 -23.45 0.32 19.42
C ILE A 183 -24.14 -0.78 20.22
N CYS A 184 -23.38 -1.82 20.60
CA CYS A 184 -23.87 -2.91 21.42
C CYS A 184 -24.23 -2.42 22.83
N ASP A 185 -25.25 -3.06 23.45
CA ASP A 185 -25.61 -2.82 24.83
C ASP A 185 -24.80 -3.75 25.76
N ASP A 186 -23.50 -3.44 25.85
CA ASP A 186 -22.53 -4.13 26.72
C ASP A 186 -21.58 -3.09 27.37
N ALA A 187 -20.69 -3.53 28.25
CA ALA A 187 -19.80 -2.64 29.01
C ALA A 187 -18.97 -1.73 28.11
N VAL A 188 -18.41 -2.26 27.03
CA VAL A 188 -17.63 -1.46 26.06
C VAL A 188 -18.55 -0.52 25.29
N GLY A 189 -19.75 -0.99 24.93
CA GLY A 189 -20.75 -0.19 24.22
C GLY A 189 -21.17 1.03 25.02
N HIS A 190 -21.35 0.91 26.32
CA HIS A 190 -21.66 2.06 27.20
C HIS A 190 -20.54 3.10 27.15
N ILE A 191 -19.27 2.69 27.28
CA ILE A 191 -18.10 3.60 27.21
C ILE A 191 -18.04 4.31 25.85
N VAL A 192 -18.20 3.56 24.76
CA VAL A 192 -18.16 4.12 23.41
C VAL A 192 -19.35 5.05 23.17
N SER A 193 -20.53 4.72 23.69
CA SER A 193 -21.72 5.57 23.65
C SER A 193 -21.52 6.90 24.36
N ASP A 194 -20.80 6.89 25.49
CA ASP A 194 -20.43 8.12 26.20
C ASP A 194 -19.44 8.97 25.40
N TYR A 195 -18.42 8.37 24.82
CA TYR A 195 -17.52 9.08 23.90
C TYR A 195 -18.28 9.74 22.75
N VAL A 196 -19.15 8.99 22.08
CA VAL A 196 -19.95 9.50 20.95
C VAL A 196 -20.89 10.61 21.39
N SER A 197 -21.53 10.49 22.57
CA SER A 197 -22.40 11.53 23.12
C SER A 197 -21.65 12.83 23.38
N ASN A 198 -20.44 12.73 23.93
CA ASN A 198 -19.56 13.89 24.14
C ASN A 198 -19.15 14.53 22.80
N LEU A 199 -18.73 13.72 21.82
CA LEU A 199 -18.40 14.24 20.49
C LEU A 199 -19.59 14.97 19.86
N ILE A 200 -20.79 14.39 19.90
CA ILE A 200 -22.00 15.03 19.39
C ILE A 200 -22.23 16.40 20.06
N LYS A 201 -22.04 16.49 21.37
CA LYS A 201 -22.14 17.77 22.11
C LYS A 201 -21.10 18.77 21.61
N VAL A 202 -19.82 18.39 21.53
CA VAL A 202 -18.71 19.23 21.03
C VAL A 202 -19.03 19.83 19.65
N TYR A 203 -19.54 19.00 18.73
CA TYR A 203 -19.88 19.45 17.38
C TYR A 203 -21.17 20.29 17.32
N LYS A 204 -22.16 20.06 18.19
CA LYS A 204 -23.36 20.88 18.30
C LYS A 204 -23.06 22.26 18.91
N ASP A 205 -22.26 22.28 19.97
CA ASP A 205 -21.90 23.48 20.69
C ASP A 205 -20.76 24.26 20.00
N LYS A 206 -20.07 23.62 19.04
CA LYS A 206 -18.88 24.16 18.35
C LYS A 206 -17.81 24.66 19.32
N ALA A 207 -17.68 24.01 20.45
CA ALA A 207 -16.77 24.34 21.53
C ALA A 207 -15.91 23.12 21.88
N LEU A 208 -14.68 23.38 22.27
CA LEU A 208 -13.67 22.34 22.55
C LEU A 208 -12.91 22.70 23.84
N SER A 209 -13.01 21.84 24.83
CA SER A 209 -12.23 21.88 26.07
C SER A 209 -11.08 20.87 26.06
N ASN A 210 -10.16 20.95 27.00
CA ASN A 210 -9.10 19.96 27.16
C ASN A 210 -9.63 18.56 27.50
N THR A 211 -10.72 18.49 28.28
CA THR A 211 -11.39 17.21 28.59
C THR A 211 -11.99 16.58 27.34
N ASP A 212 -12.57 17.41 26.44
CA ASP A 212 -13.13 16.91 25.19
C ASP A 212 -12.03 16.35 24.28
N ILE A 213 -10.84 16.98 24.27
CA ILE A 213 -9.69 16.50 23.50
C ILE A 213 -9.27 15.08 23.97
N ASP A 214 -9.21 14.86 25.28
CA ASP A 214 -8.88 13.54 25.84
C ASP A 214 -9.91 12.46 25.42
N ILE A 215 -11.18 12.79 25.47
CA ILE A 215 -12.25 11.88 25.03
C ILE A 215 -12.19 11.60 23.53
N ILE A 216 -11.92 12.65 22.74
CA ILE A 216 -11.75 12.50 21.28
C ILE A 216 -10.55 11.61 20.96
N ASP A 217 -9.43 11.77 21.66
CA ASP A 217 -8.24 10.96 21.45
C ASP A 217 -8.49 9.48 21.82
N LYS A 218 -9.20 9.22 22.92
CA LYS A 218 -9.63 7.86 23.29
C LYS A 218 -10.56 7.24 22.24
N PHE A 219 -11.52 8.00 21.73
CA PHE A 219 -12.42 7.55 20.66
C PHE A 219 -11.64 7.27 19.38
N ILE A 220 -10.72 8.13 18.98
CA ILE A 220 -9.85 7.91 17.80
C ILE A 220 -9.02 6.65 17.98
N GLU A 221 -8.46 6.41 19.16
CA GLU A 221 -7.70 5.19 19.45
C GLU A 221 -8.57 3.94 19.34
N PHE A 222 -9.78 3.97 19.90
CA PHE A 222 -10.75 2.89 19.79
C PHE A 222 -11.11 2.56 18.32
N ILE A 223 -11.44 3.58 17.51
CA ILE A 223 -11.75 3.37 16.09
C ILE A 223 -10.54 2.86 15.31
N ARG A 224 -9.32 3.27 15.65
CA ARG A 224 -8.10 2.71 15.06
C ARG A 224 -7.92 1.24 15.41
N ALA A 225 -8.13 0.88 16.67
CA ALA A 225 -8.02 -0.50 17.14
C ALA A 225 -9.03 -1.41 16.43
N THR A 226 -10.31 -1.02 16.39
CA THR A 226 -11.36 -1.79 15.71
C THR A 226 -11.11 -1.90 14.20
N SER A 227 -10.64 -0.81 13.56
CA SER A 227 -10.28 -0.83 12.13
C SER A 227 -9.10 -1.75 11.85
N LEU A 228 -8.06 -1.74 12.71
CA LEU A 228 -6.92 -2.63 12.59
C LEU A 228 -7.34 -4.10 12.75
N MET A 229 -8.15 -4.38 13.76
CA MET A 229 -8.65 -5.75 13.98
C MET A 229 -9.55 -6.22 12.83
N ALA A 230 -10.41 -5.34 12.29
CA ALA A 230 -11.20 -5.67 11.10
C ALA A 230 -10.29 -6.06 9.92
N GLU A 231 -9.19 -5.31 9.71
CA GLU A 231 -8.21 -5.62 8.66
C GLU A 231 -7.52 -6.98 8.89
N LEU A 232 -7.19 -7.34 10.14
CA LEU A 232 -6.63 -8.66 10.47
C LEU A 232 -7.63 -9.78 10.14
N TYR A 233 -8.90 -9.62 10.50
CA TYR A 233 -9.94 -10.61 10.21
C TYR A 233 -10.23 -10.73 8.71
N ASP A 234 -10.37 -9.63 8.01
CA ASP A 234 -10.64 -9.61 6.56
C ASP A 234 -9.54 -10.32 5.78
N ASN A 235 -8.28 -10.18 6.21
CA ASN A 235 -7.12 -10.85 5.60
C ASN A 235 -6.84 -12.24 6.19
N LYS A 236 -7.71 -12.75 7.09
CA LYS A 236 -7.56 -14.07 7.74
C LYS A 236 -6.22 -14.25 8.46
N ILE A 237 -5.64 -13.16 8.99
CA ILE A 237 -4.37 -13.20 9.70
C ILE A 237 -4.51 -14.03 10.98
N ILE A 238 -3.49 -14.82 11.29
CA ILE A 238 -3.38 -15.56 12.54
C ILE A 238 -2.74 -14.64 13.57
N PHE A 239 -3.44 -14.39 14.67
CA PHE A 239 -2.97 -13.53 15.75
C PHE A 239 -3.44 -14.03 17.11
N GLU A 240 -2.74 -13.63 18.15
CA GLU A 240 -3.10 -13.84 19.56
C GLU A 240 -3.09 -12.49 20.26
N LEU A 241 -4.19 -12.15 20.92
CA LEU A 241 -4.31 -10.91 21.71
C LEU A 241 -3.78 -11.13 23.13
N SER A 242 -3.04 -10.15 23.63
CA SER A 242 -2.63 -10.09 25.02
C SER A 242 -2.94 -8.72 25.62
N TYR A 243 -3.21 -8.73 26.94
CA TYR A 243 -3.48 -7.55 27.73
C TYR A 243 -2.44 -7.41 28.83
N GLU A 244 -1.84 -6.24 28.93
CA GLU A 244 -0.88 -5.89 29.95
C GLU A 244 -1.56 -5.11 31.09
N VAL A 245 -1.03 -5.22 32.31
CA VAL A 245 -1.51 -4.48 33.49
C VAL A 245 -1.50 -2.96 33.28
N SER A 246 -0.65 -2.48 32.38
CA SER A 246 -0.58 -1.07 31.95
C SER A 246 -1.83 -0.57 31.19
N GLY A 247 -2.75 -1.47 30.84
CA GLY A 247 -3.90 -1.17 29.97
C GLY A 247 -3.60 -1.32 28.49
N LYS A 248 -2.39 -1.76 28.12
CA LYS A 248 -1.97 -1.95 26.74
C LYS A 248 -2.46 -3.28 26.20
N ILE A 249 -3.04 -3.25 25.00
CA ILE A 249 -3.45 -4.44 24.24
C ILE A 249 -2.52 -4.60 23.05
N THR A 250 -1.96 -5.80 22.90
CA THR A 250 -1.09 -6.16 21.79
C THR A 250 -1.59 -7.39 21.05
N ALA A 251 -1.28 -7.48 19.76
CA ALA A 251 -1.45 -8.68 18.96
C ALA A 251 -0.08 -9.28 18.63
N LEU A 252 0.11 -10.54 18.97
CA LEU A 252 1.25 -11.34 18.54
C LEU A 252 0.91 -11.95 17.18
N ILE A 253 1.72 -11.65 16.17
CA ILE A 253 1.49 -12.07 14.79
C ILE A 253 2.78 -12.65 14.22
N ASN A 254 2.69 -13.79 13.55
CA ASN A 254 3.81 -14.35 12.82
C ASN A 254 3.98 -13.65 11.48
N THR A 255 5.22 -13.39 11.12
CA THR A 255 5.61 -12.74 9.87
C THR A 255 6.73 -13.52 9.20
N TYR A 256 6.85 -13.39 7.87
CA TYR A 256 7.91 -14.02 7.10
C TYR A 256 8.37 -13.15 5.93
N SER A 257 9.61 -13.36 5.49
CA SER A 257 10.25 -12.57 4.44
C SER A 257 9.57 -12.75 3.09
N VAL A 258 9.23 -11.64 2.44
CA VAL A 258 8.71 -11.63 1.05
C VAL A 258 9.74 -12.24 0.09
N PHE A 259 11.01 -11.90 0.26
CA PHE A 259 12.09 -12.41 -0.59
C PHE A 259 12.30 -13.91 -0.42
N GLU A 260 12.30 -14.42 0.81
CA GLU A 260 12.43 -15.86 1.09
C GLU A 260 11.25 -16.64 0.49
N TYR A 261 10.03 -16.13 0.66
CA TYR A 261 8.82 -16.70 0.09
C TYR A 261 8.93 -16.85 -1.43
N LEU A 262 9.25 -15.76 -2.15
CA LEU A 262 9.39 -15.80 -3.59
C LEU A 262 10.51 -16.77 -4.02
N SER A 263 11.65 -16.73 -3.32
CA SER A 263 12.80 -17.56 -3.65
C SER A 263 12.49 -19.06 -3.50
N LYS A 264 11.86 -19.46 -2.41
CA LYS A 264 11.48 -20.86 -2.18
C LYS A 264 10.39 -21.31 -3.14
N ARG A 265 9.42 -20.45 -3.41
CA ARG A 265 8.29 -20.76 -4.28
C ARG A 265 8.71 -21.00 -5.73
N PHE A 266 9.70 -20.27 -6.24
CA PHE A 266 10.17 -20.44 -7.61
C PHE A 266 11.26 -21.50 -7.76
N LYS A 267 12.05 -21.79 -6.71
CA LYS A 267 13.25 -22.64 -6.76
C LYS A 267 13.00 -24.03 -7.33
N GLY A 268 11.81 -24.59 -7.16
CA GLY A 268 11.45 -25.92 -7.69
C GLY A 268 11.43 -25.95 -9.21
N GLU A 269 10.82 -24.96 -9.84
CA GLU A 269 10.57 -24.91 -11.29
C GLU A 269 11.55 -24.01 -12.06
N TYR A 270 12.17 -23.04 -11.39
CA TYR A 270 13.01 -22.02 -12.02
C TYR A 270 14.44 -21.99 -11.45
N ILE A 271 15.40 -21.68 -12.30
CA ILE A 271 16.68 -21.12 -11.90
C ILE A 271 16.43 -19.63 -11.71
N ILE A 272 16.72 -19.07 -10.53
CA ILE A 272 16.46 -17.67 -10.21
C ILE A 272 17.76 -16.97 -9.80
N ASP A 273 17.89 -15.72 -10.20
CA ASP A 273 18.90 -14.80 -9.70
C ASP A 273 18.30 -13.40 -9.55
N ASN A 274 18.94 -12.55 -8.76
CA ASN A 274 18.42 -11.22 -8.47
C ASN A 274 19.52 -10.21 -8.20
N LYS A 275 19.31 -8.97 -8.61
CA LYS A 275 20.24 -7.86 -8.41
C LYS A 275 19.48 -6.57 -8.10
N ILE A 276 20.09 -5.69 -7.32
CA ILE A 276 19.63 -4.31 -7.19
C ILE A 276 20.38 -3.49 -8.23
N LEU A 277 19.63 -2.90 -9.15
CA LEU A 277 20.15 -2.07 -10.23
C LEU A 277 19.78 -0.60 -9.98
N ASN A 278 20.68 0.32 -10.31
CA ASN A 278 20.41 1.75 -10.29
C ASN A 278 20.15 2.25 -11.71
N ALA A 279 18.99 2.83 -11.97
CA ALA A 279 18.63 3.34 -13.29
C ALA A 279 19.65 4.35 -13.86
N ALA A 280 20.33 5.11 -12.99
CA ALA A 280 21.38 6.04 -13.41
C ALA A 280 22.57 5.33 -14.09
N ASP A 281 22.85 4.08 -13.74
CA ASP A 281 23.93 3.28 -14.33
C ASP A 281 23.58 2.80 -15.75
N PHE A 282 22.32 2.95 -16.15
CA PHE A 282 21.79 2.57 -17.47
C PHE A 282 21.29 3.78 -18.27
N GLY A 283 21.80 4.97 -17.97
CA GLY A 283 21.55 6.19 -18.73
C GLY A 283 20.32 6.98 -18.32
N ALA A 284 19.56 6.57 -17.31
CA ALA A 284 18.45 7.37 -16.80
C ALA A 284 18.98 8.58 -16.00
N PRO A 285 18.41 9.79 -16.16
CA PRO A 285 18.80 10.99 -15.42
C PRO A 285 18.25 11.01 -14.00
N GLN A 286 18.19 9.85 -13.35
CA GLN A 286 17.60 9.67 -12.02
C GLN A 286 18.31 8.53 -11.28
N GLU A 287 18.71 8.79 -10.05
CA GLU A 287 19.10 7.72 -9.14
C GLU A 287 17.85 6.98 -8.65
N ARG A 288 17.65 5.77 -9.14
CA ARG A 288 16.49 4.94 -8.82
C ARG A 288 16.92 3.48 -8.70
N HIS A 289 17.07 3.03 -7.46
CA HIS A 289 17.44 1.65 -7.17
C HIS A 289 16.21 0.75 -7.23
N ARG A 290 16.33 -0.36 -7.97
CA ARG A 290 15.27 -1.35 -8.15
C ARG A 290 15.80 -2.75 -7.95
N PHE A 291 15.02 -3.54 -7.23
CA PHE A 291 15.19 -4.98 -7.15
C PHE A 291 14.67 -5.61 -8.44
N ILE A 292 15.53 -6.38 -9.10
CA ILE A 292 15.17 -7.16 -10.29
C ILE A 292 15.42 -8.64 -9.96
N MET A 293 14.41 -9.48 -10.17
CA MET A 293 14.52 -10.93 -10.11
C MET A 293 14.22 -11.50 -11.48
N ILE A 294 15.10 -12.37 -11.96
CA ILE A 294 14.95 -13.09 -13.22
C ILE A 294 14.85 -14.58 -12.89
N GLY A 295 13.90 -15.26 -13.54
CA GLY A 295 13.79 -16.71 -13.47
C GLY A 295 13.75 -17.33 -14.85
N ILE A 296 14.46 -18.43 -15.03
CA ILE A 296 14.45 -19.25 -16.25
C ILE A 296 14.02 -20.66 -15.89
N ARG A 297 13.00 -21.17 -16.59
CA ARG A 297 12.42 -22.47 -16.30
C ARG A 297 13.46 -23.58 -16.53
N ARG A 298 13.57 -24.49 -15.55
CA ARG A 298 14.62 -25.52 -15.49
C ARG A 298 14.56 -26.52 -16.63
N ASP A 299 13.36 -26.92 -17.05
CA ASP A 299 13.15 -27.84 -18.17
C ASP A 299 13.45 -27.20 -19.53
N TYR A 300 13.32 -25.86 -19.63
CA TYR A 300 13.66 -25.10 -20.84
C TYR A 300 15.18 -24.92 -21.00
N ARG A 301 15.89 -24.55 -19.90
CA ARG A 301 17.36 -24.41 -19.88
C ARG A 301 17.92 -24.86 -18.53
N PRO A 302 18.20 -26.16 -18.35
CA PRO A 302 18.54 -26.72 -17.03
C PRO A 302 19.84 -26.21 -16.42
N ASN A 303 20.81 -25.75 -17.21
CA ASN A 303 22.13 -25.30 -16.75
C ASN A 303 22.45 -23.86 -17.15
N CYS A 304 21.45 -23.01 -17.31
CA CYS A 304 21.71 -21.62 -17.67
C CYS A 304 22.26 -20.81 -16.50
N GLN A 305 23.18 -19.92 -16.81
CA GLN A 305 23.59 -18.87 -15.91
C GLN A 305 22.82 -17.59 -16.26
N ILE A 306 22.16 -16.98 -15.27
CA ILE A 306 21.50 -15.70 -15.44
C ILE A 306 22.54 -14.60 -15.34
N THR A 307 22.58 -13.73 -16.33
CA THR A 307 23.45 -12.55 -16.34
C THR A 307 22.62 -11.28 -16.34
N PHE A 308 23.04 -10.31 -15.54
CA PHE A 308 22.45 -8.96 -15.55
C PHE A 308 23.31 -8.07 -16.45
N PRO A 309 22.69 -7.05 -17.09
CA PRO A 309 23.47 -6.12 -17.89
C PRO A 309 24.50 -5.37 -17.03
N ASP A 310 25.64 -5.08 -17.62
CA ASP A 310 26.65 -4.24 -16.99
C ASP A 310 26.24 -2.77 -17.05
N ALA A 311 26.70 -1.99 -16.07
CA ALA A 311 26.51 -0.56 -16.06
C ALA A 311 27.14 0.07 -17.32
N LEU A 312 26.46 1.06 -17.90
CA LEU A 312 27.01 1.81 -19.01
C LEU A 312 28.25 2.58 -18.55
N ILE A 313 29.35 2.40 -19.31
CA ILE A 313 30.58 3.14 -19.06
C ILE A 313 30.40 4.56 -19.62
N GLY A 314 30.48 5.57 -18.77
CA GLY A 314 30.38 6.96 -19.20
C GLY A 314 29.89 7.91 -18.10
N LYS A 315 29.66 9.15 -18.48
CA LYS A 315 29.12 10.18 -17.58
C LYS A 315 27.64 9.92 -17.33
N ARG A 316 27.25 9.84 -16.06
CA ARG A 316 25.84 9.81 -15.67
C ARG A 316 25.15 11.10 -16.10
N HIS A 317 23.94 10.96 -16.62
CA HIS A 317 23.09 12.09 -16.95
C HIS A 317 22.40 12.62 -15.70
N THR A 318 22.26 13.94 -15.64
CA THR A 318 21.53 14.63 -14.56
C THR A 318 20.11 14.95 -14.99
N VAL A 319 19.26 15.29 -14.02
CA VAL A 319 17.91 15.80 -14.31
C VAL A 319 17.99 17.05 -15.22
N ARG A 320 18.98 17.92 -14.98
CA ARG A 320 19.19 19.10 -15.82
C ARG A 320 19.51 18.74 -17.25
N ASP A 321 20.34 17.71 -17.49
CA ASP A 321 20.61 17.23 -18.84
C ASP A 321 19.35 16.78 -19.58
N ALA A 322 18.32 16.30 -18.86
CA ALA A 322 17.08 15.80 -19.45
C ALA A 322 16.02 16.86 -19.72
N ILE A 323 15.89 17.86 -18.83
CA ILE A 323 14.75 18.81 -18.84
C ILE A 323 15.14 20.28 -18.82
N ALA A 324 16.42 20.63 -19.09
CA ALA A 324 16.85 22.02 -19.08
C ALA A 324 16.14 22.90 -20.14
N ASP A 325 15.62 22.29 -21.20
CA ASP A 325 14.81 22.98 -22.21
C ASP A 325 13.42 23.42 -21.71
N LEU A 326 13.02 22.94 -20.52
CA LEU A 326 11.75 23.29 -19.87
C LEU A 326 11.91 24.37 -18.80
N GLU A 327 13.13 24.85 -18.48
CA GLU A 327 13.40 25.83 -17.41
C GLU A 327 12.62 27.14 -17.60
N ASP A 328 12.38 27.55 -18.84
CA ASP A 328 11.69 28.79 -19.18
C ASP A 328 10.16 28.70 -19.10
N PHE A 329 9.62 27.50 -18.80
CA PHE A 329 8.18 27.29 -18.73
C PHE A 329 7.68 27.28 -17.28
N ALA A 330 6.75 28.19 -16.98
CA ALA A 330 6.08 28.17 -15.67
C ALA A 330 5.19 26.91 -15.54
N PRO A 331 5.22 26.21 -14.37
CA PRO A 331 4.34 25.06 -14.15
C PRO A 331 2.88 25.50 -14.22
N SER A 332 2.09 24.86 -15.08
CA SER A 332 0.63 25.05 -15.11
C SER A 332 -0.04 24.27 -13.97
N LYS A 333 -1.03 24.90 -13.34
CA LYS A 333 -1.87 24.28 -12.30
C LYS A 333 -3.22 23.80 -12.88
N SER A 334 -3.51 24.08 -14.15
CA SER A 334 -4.77 23.75 -14.79
C SER A 334 -4.63 22.47 -15.64
N VAL A 335 -5.60 21.56 -15.50
CA VAL A 335 -5.73 20.36 -16.33
C VAL A 335 -6.07 20.74 -17.78
N ASP A 336 -6.76 21.87 -17.97
CA ASP A 336 -7.26 22.38 -19.24
C ASP A 336 -6.31 23.39 -19.90
N ALA A 337 -5.07 23.48 -19.43
CA ALA A 337 -4.09 24.37 -20.04
C ALA A 337 -3.78 23.93 -21.46
N GLU A 338 -3.89 24.86 -22.40
CA GLU A 338 -3.46 24.64 -23.79
C GLU A 338 -2.00 24.17 -23.84
N PRO A 339 -1.65 23.22 -24.72
CA PRO A 339 -0.29 22.78 -24.89
C PRO A 339 0.62 23.94 -25.24
N LEU A 340 1.76 24.05 -24.54
CA LEU A 340 2.76 25.07 -24.80
C LEU A 340 3.57 24.71 -26.06
N GLU A 341 3.81 25.69 -26.91
CA GLU A 341 4.72 25.49 -28.03
C GLU A 341 6.17 25.49 -27.55
N ARG A 342 6.92 24.49 -27.99
CA ARG A 342 8.35 24.40 -27.73
C ARG A 342 9.07 25.44 -28.58
N ARG A 343 9.64 26.44 -27.94
CA ARG A 343 10.29 27.57 -28.63
C ARG A 343 11.71 27.25 -29.08
N ASN A 344 12.40 26.36 -28.36
CA ASN A 344 13.81 25.99 -28.67
C ASN A 344 14.03 24.49 -28.51
N PHE A 345 14.74 23.89 -29.45
CA PHE A 345 15.27 22.55 -29.30
C PHE A 345 16.60 22.62 -28.55
N SER A 346 16.81 21.71 -27.60
CA SER A 346 18.04 21.67 -26.81
C SER A 346 19.25 21.42 -27.69
N LYS A 347 20.36 22.13 -27.40
CA LYS A 347 21.66 21.84 -27.97
C LYS A 347 22.32 20.58 -27.38
N ASN A 348 21.83 20.14 -26.22
CA ASN A 348 22.29 18.92 -25.57
C ASN A 348 21.74 17.70 -26.31
N GLU A 349 22.62 16.83 -26.77
CA GLU A 349 22.30 15.63 -27.56
C GLU A 349 21.38 14.69 -26.75
N PHE A 350 21.62 14.51 -25.45
CA PHE A 350 20.80 13.69 -24.59
C PHE A 350 19.36 14.21 -24.49
N THR A 351 19.19 15.50 -24.22
CA THR A 351 17.86 16.12 -24.18
C THR A 351 17.17 16.03 -25.55
N ARG A 352 17.91 16.22 -26.63
CA ARG A 352 17.39 16.11 -27.99
C ARG A 352 16.85 14.73 -28.32
N ASN A 353 17.52 13.68 -27.87
CA ASN A 353 17.08 12.30 -28.04
C ASN A 353 15.81 11.97 -27.22
N LEU A 354 15.54 12.71 -26.14
CA LEU A 354 14.31 12.60 -25.34
C LEU A 354 13.17 13.47 -25.91
N GLN A 355 13.51 14.46 -26.74
CA GLN A 355 12.53 15.31 -27.40
C GLN A 355 12.00 14.55 -28.62
N ASP A 356 10.77 14.06 -28.54
CA ASP A 356 10.04 13.65 -29.74
C ASP A 356 9.99 14.80 -30.74
N ASN A 357 9.80 14.53 -32.03
CA ASN A 357 9.58 15.54 -33.06
C ASN A 357 8.29 16.37 -32.83
N LEU A 358 7.76 16.35 -31.62
CA LEU A 358 6.59 17.08 -31.20
C LEU A 358 6.97 18.52 -30.85
N HIS A 359 6.39 19.47 -31.55
CA HIS A 359 6.54 20.91 -31.28
C HIS A 359 5.73 21.37 -30.08
N LYS A 360 4.93 20.50 -29.45
CA LYS A 360 4.04 20.86 -28.33
C LYS A 360 4.40 20.11 -27.06
N ILE A 361 4.43 20.85 -25.96
CA ILE A 361 4.58 20.33 -24.60
C ILE A 361 3.20 20.24 -23.98
N TYR A 362 2.78 19.02 -23.67
CA TYR A 362 1.50 18.76 -23.04
C TYR A 362 1.65 18.78 -21.51
N ASN A 363 0.66 19.37 -20.84
CA ASN A 363 0.60 19.34 -19.40
C ASN A 363 0.16 17.95 -18.93
N HIS A 364 1.02 17.28 -18.18
CA HIS A 364 0.70 16.01 -17.54
C HIS A 364 0.26 16.28 -16.10
N VAL A 365 -1.04 16.16 -15.85
CA VAL A 365 -1.59 16.17 -14.50
C VAL A 365 -1.73 14.72 -14.05
N ASN A 366 -1.04 14.38 -12.95
CA ASN A 366 -1.16 13.08 -12.29
C ASN A 366 -2.37 13.03 -11.36
#